data_e4151b6c21d832189055ec651bd5a395
#
_entry.id   e4151b6c21d832189055ec651bd5a395
#
_cell.length_a   1.000
_cell.length_b   1.000
_cell.length_c   1.000
_cell.angle_alpha   90.00
_cell.angle_beta   90.00
_cell.angle_gamma   90.00
#
_symmetry.space_group_name_H-M   'P 1'
#
loop_
_entity.id
_entity.type
_entity.pdbx_description
1 polymer ?
#
loop_
_entity_poly.entity_id
_entity_poly.type
_entity_poly.pdbx_seq_one_letter_code
_entity_poly.pdbx_strand_id
1 'polypeptide(L)'
;AAASGGALLQQAWFDVQLKKQFAIRVGKFKTPFSHAYLTTLGETLLPQLPVSLTSSVILPYSLNAVTPNIGTGFDLGVEVHGLVADKFGYEVGLFNGTGASVNTASKTMSDDWHIPSLLYAGRLTYMPKGVMPSTQGNPNRLNEDKILFGLSGSINVESENESTNDTRVGLEFAMLKNKLYLAAEAYYMNVGFTKRQKINESYSFLGGYVQ
;
A
#
# COMPACT_ATOMS: atom_id res chain seq x y z
N ALA A 1 -22.51 -21.44 -17.57
CA ALA A 1 -22.60 -20.04 -17.15
C ALA A 1 -21.52 -19.27 -17.88
N ALA A 2 -21.88 -18.38 -18.79
CA ALA A 2 -20.94 -17.51 -19.49
C ALA A 2 -20.39 -16.50 -18.46
N ALA A 3 -19.08 -16.50 -18.28
CA ALA A 3 -18.42 -15.45 -17.53
C ALA A 3 -18.66 -14.14 -18.28
N SER A 4 -19.39 -13.21 -17.68
CA SER A 4 -19.52 -11.86 -18.20
C SER A 4 -18.15 -11.22 -18.09
N GLY A 5 -17.42 -11.14 -19.19
CA GLY A 5 -16.13 -10.47 -19.27
C GLY A 5 -16.33 -8.97 -19.14
N GLY A 6 -16.43 -8.49 -17.92
CA GLY A 6 -16.37 -7.04 -17.65
C GLY A 6 -14.93 -6.56 -17.75
N ALA A 7 -14.67 -5.50 -18.51
CA ALA A 7 -13.39 -4.82 -18.44
C ALA A 7 -13.25 -4.16 -17.06
N LEU A 8 -12.22 -4.53 -16.31
CA LEU A 8 -11.92 -3.94 -15.01
C LEU A 8 -10.82 -2.89 -15.21
N LEU A 9 -11.14 -1.63 -14.90
CA LEU A 9 -10.12 -0.58 -14.81
C LEU A 9 -9.26 -0.84 -13.58
N GLN A 10 -8.05 -1.31 -13.78
CA GLN A 10 -7.14 -1.60 -12.69
C GLN A 10 -6.55 -0.33 -12.07
N GLN A 11 -6.11 0.60 -12.91
CA GLN A 11 -5.59 1.90 -12.46
C GLN A 11 -5.86 2.99 -13.51
N ALA A 12 -6.14 4.20 -13.01
CA ALA A 12 -6.20 5.42 -13.80
C ALA A 12 -5.99 6.60 -12.85
N TRP A 13 -4.98 7.40 -13.10
CA TRP A 13 -4.59 8.50 -12.23
C TRP A 13 -3.95 9.65 -13.01
N PHE A 14 -4.00 10.81 -12.40
CA PHE A 14 -3.26 12.00 -12.82
C PHE A 14 -2.23 12.35 -11.77
N ASP A 15 -1.03 12.68 -12.20
CA ASP A 15 0.06 13.12 -11.33
C ASP A 15 0.51 14.52 -11.77
N VAL A 16 0.35 15.49 -10.89
CA VAL A 16 0.73 16.88 -11.13
C VAL A 16 1.96 17.19 -10.31
N GLN A 17 3.10 17.18 -10.95
CA GLN A 17 4.37 17.51 -10.31
C GLN A 17 4.60 19.02 -10.35
N LEU A 18 4.45 19.69 -9.22
CA LEU A 18 4.71 21.13 -9.08
C LEU A 18 6.21 21.40 -8.85
N LYS A 19 6.85 20.55 -8.08
CA LYS A 19 8.30 20.55 -7.80
C LYS A 19 8.73 19.11 -7.56
N LYS A 20 10.05 18.84 -7.60
CA LYS A 20 10.59 17.53 -7.24
C LYS A 20 10.18 17.09 -5.82
N GLN A 21 10.08 18.07 -4.94
CA GLN A 21 9.72 17.87 -3.54
C GLN A 21 8.21 17.80 -3.31
N PHE A 22 7.37 18.12 -4.29
CA PHE A 22 5.94 18.21 -4.11
C PHE A 22 5.19 17.92 -5.40
N ALA A 23 4.45 16.83 -5.36
CA ALA A 23 3.52 16.40 -6.41
C ALA A 23 2.20 15.94 -5.78
N ILE A 24 1.13 16.01 -6.55
CA ILE A 24 -0.20 15.54 -6.15
C ILE A 24 -0.67 14.52 -7.17
N ARG A 25 -1.06 13.36 -6.68
CA ARG A 25 -1.66 12.29 -7.47
C ARG A 25 -3.12 12.11 -7.10
N VAL A 26 -3.99 11.99 -8.10
CA VAL A 26 -5.43 11.80 -7.91
C VAL A 26 -5.91 10.72 -8.86
N GLY A 27 -6.70 9.79 -8.36
CA GLY A 27 -7.28 8.71 -9.16
C GLY A 27 -7.23 7.37 -8.46
N LYS A 28 -7.24 6.30 -9.25
CA LYS A 28 -7.14 4.93 -8.77
C LYS A 28 -5.72 4.41 -8.97
N PHE A 29 -5.01 4.14 -7.88
CA PHE A 29 -3.62 3.70 -7.89
C PHE A 29 -3.31 2.88 -6.63
N LYS A 30 -2.11 2.31 -6.55
CA LYS A 30 -1.66 1.57 -5.37
C LYS A 30 -1.49 2.51 -4.18
N THR A 31 -2.01 2.11 -3.02
CA THR A 31 -1.78 2.83 -1.77
C THR A 31 -0.31 2.77 -1.36
N PRO A 32 0.26 3.82 -0.75
CA PRO A 32 1.67 3.89 -0.41
C PRO A 32 2.02 2.97 0.77
N PHE A 33 2.27 1.71 0.47
CA PHE A 33 2.59 0.68 1.47
C PHE A 33 3.48 -0.39 0.84
N SER A 34 4.60 -0.75 1.47
CA SER A 34 5.52 -1.81 1.03
C SER A 34 6.24 -1.55 -0.31
N HIS A 35 7.54 -1.69 -0.33
CA HIS A 35 8.32 -1.58 -1.55
C HIS A 35 7.98 -2.71 -2.55
N ALA A 36 7.86 -3.95 -2.06
CA ALA A 36 7.50 -5.07 -2.94
C ALA A 36 6.11 -4.93 -3.55
N TYR A 37 5.15 -4.43 -2.77
CA TYR A 37 3.80 -4.19 -3.28
C TYR A 37 3.75 -3.08 -4.33
N LEU A 38 4.49 -1.99 -4.12
CA LEU A 38 4.54 -0.88 -5.07
C LEU A 38 5.28 -1.24 -6.37
N THR A 39 6.22 -2.19 -6.31
CA THR A 39 6.91 -2.69 -7.51
C THR A 39 5.88 -3.28 -8.50
N THR A 40 6.03 -2.95 -9.77
CA THR A 40 5.18 -3.50 -10.83
C THR A 40 5.48 -4.98 -11.06
N LEU A 41 4.46 -5.80 -11.30
CA LEU A 41 4.65 -7.25 -11.50
C LEU A 41 5.66 -7.60 -12.59
N GLY A 42 5.77 -6.79 -13.65
CA GLY A 42 6.77 -6.99 -14.70
C GLY A 42 8.20 -6.63 -14.27
N GLU A 43 8.38 -6.01 -13.12
CA GLU A 43 9.66 -5.55 -12.56
C GLU A 43 10.09 -6.38 -11.34
N THR A 44 9.30 -7.38 -10.96
CA THR A 44 9.61 -8.29 -9.83
C THR A 44 10.51 -9.44 -10.29
N LEU A 45 11.39 -9.89 -9.40
CA LEU A 45 12.23 -11.09 -9.65
C LEU A 45 11.44 -12.39 -9.59
N LEU A 46 10.41 -12.43 -8.76
CA LEU A 46 9.53 -13.58 -8.61
C LEU A 46 8.17 -13.29 -9.25
N PRO A 47 7.52 -14.29 -9.86
CA PRO A 47 6.24 -14.12 -10.55
C PRO A 47 5.09 -13.81 -9.58
N GLN A 48 5.30 -13.98 -8.29
CA GLN A 48 4.33 -13.70 -7.25
C GLN A 48 4.94 -12.82 -6.15
N LEU A 49 4.12 -11.93 -5.62
CA LEU A 49 4.46 -11.22 -4.39
C LEU A 49 4.60 -12.20 -3.22
N PRO A 50 5.40 -11.87 -2.20
CA PRO A 50 5.50 -12.67 -0.99
C PRO A 50 4.12 -13.00 -0.41
N VAL A 51 3.95 -14.22 0.11
CA VAL A 51 2.67 -14.70 0.65
C VAL A 51 2.13 -13.75 1.75
N SER A 52 3.02 -13.17 2.55
CA SER A 52 2.66 -12.17 3.55
C SER A 52 1.95 -10.94 2.97
N LEU A 53 2.19 -10.58 1.72
CA LEU A 53 1.50 -9.51 1.02
C LEU A 53 0.27 -9.98 0.26
N THR A 54 0.32 -11.19 -0.32
CA THR A 54 -0.79 -11.72 -1.15
C THR A 54 -1.93 -12.29 -0.32
N SER A 55 -1.71 -12.55 0.96
CA SER A 55 -2.71 -13.11 1.86
C SER A 55 -3.88 -12.16 2.17
N SER A 56 -4.00 -11.05 1.48
CA SER A 56 -5.06 -10.04 1.62
C SER A 56 -5.09 -9.31 2.95
N VAL A 57 -4.45 -9.86 3.98
CA VAL A 57 -4.51 -9.35 5.35
C VAL A 57 -3.67 -8.10 5.52
N ILE A 58 -2.49 -8.05 4.90
CA ILE A 58 -1.52 -6.97 5.12
C ILE A 58 -1.70 -5.80 4.16
N LEU A 59 -2.33 -6.03 3.00
CA LEU A 59 -2.60 -4.93 2.08
C LEU A 59 -3.60 -3.94 2.67
N PRO A 60 -3.36 -2.63 2.54
CA PRO A 60 -4.16 -1.60 3.17
C PRO A 60 -5.50 -1.40 2.46
N TYR A 61 -6.46 -2.24 2.75
CA TYR A 61 -7.86 -2.09 2.37
C TYR A 61 -8.76 -2.74 3.43
N SER A 62 -10.06 -2.41 3.40
CA SER A 62 -11.02 -2.98 4.33
C SER A 62 -11.15 -4.49 4.16
N LEU A 63 -11.06 -5.23 5.26
CA LEU A 63 -11.35 -6.67 5.30
C LEU A 63 -12.83 -6.99 5.08
N ASN A 64 -13.71 -5.99 5.23
CA ASN A 64 -15.14 -6.15 5.00
C ASN A 64 -15.59 -5.85 3.57
N ALA A 65 -14.68 -5.55 2.67
CA ALA A 65 -15.02 -5.42 1.27
C ALA A 65 -15.68 -6.72 0.79
N VAL A 66 -16.95 -6.61 0.38
CA VAL A 66 -17.83 -7.75 0.04
C VAL A 66 -17.27 -8.58 -1.12
N THR A 67 -16.37 -8.02 -1.87
CA THR A 67 -15.61 -8.71 -2.90
C THR A 67 -14.15 -8.38 -2.70
N PRO A 68 -13.38 -9.23 -1.99
CA PRO A 68 -11.94 -9.10 -2.00
C PRO A 68 -11.50 -9.24 -3.46
N ASN A 69 -11.20 -8.14 -4.08
CA ASN A 69 -10.60 -8.12 -5.40
C ASN A 69 -9.17 -8.60 -5.20
N ILE A 70 -9.04 -9.91 -5.23
CA ILE A 70 -7.79 -10.62 -5.01
C ILE A 70 -6.71 -9.97 -5.87
N GLY A 71 -5.73 -9.38 -5.21
CA GLY A 71 -4.51 -8.92 -5.85
C GLY A 71 -4.49 -7.50 -6.38
N THR A 72 -5.48 -6.66 -6.12
CA THR A 72 -5.44 -5.33 -6.71
C THR A 72 -4.73 -4.31 -5.85
N GLY A 73 -5.07 -4.18 -4.57
CA GLY A 73 -4.55 -3.09 -3.71
C GLY A 73 -4.60 -1.70 -4.34
N PHE A 74 -5.29 -1.56 -5.48
CA PHE A 74 -5.53 -0.28 -6.11
C PHE A 74 -6.77 0.33 -5.51
N ASP A 75 -6.68 1.57 -5.05
CA ASP A 75 -7.80 2.26 -4.45
C ASP A 75 -7.95 3.67 -5.03
N LEU A 76 -9.15 4.21 -4.93
CA LEU A 76 -9.42 5.58 -5.35
C LEU A 76 -8.97 6.53 -4.23
N GLY A 77 -8.15 7.51 -4.58
CA GLY A 77 -7.62 8.41 -3.57
C GLY A 77 -6.92 9.64 -4.11
N VAL A 78 -6.41 10.40 -3.16
CA VAL A 78 -5.55 11.57 -3.37
C VAL A 78 -4.30 11.37 -2.53
N GLU A 79 -3.15 11.60 -3.14
CA GLU A 79 -1.84 11.45 -2.52
C GLU A 79 -0.99 12.68 -2.78
N VAL A 80 -0.28 13.11 -1.76
CA VAL A 80 0.82 14.06 -1.88
C VAL A 80 2.12 13.30 -1.72
N HIS A 81 3.04 13.50 -2.65
CA HIS A 81 4.33 12.82 -2.63
C HIS A 81 5.47 13.71 -3.10
N GLY A 82 6.67 13.30 -2.80
CA GLY A 82 7.85 14.05 -3.22
C GLY A 82 9.16 13.43 -2.79
N LEU A 83 10.23 14.01 -3.32
CA LEU A 83 11.59 13.61 -3.04
C LEU A 83 12.42 14.81 -2.57
N VAL A 84 12.89 14.76 -1.34
CA VAL A 84 13.67 15.81 -0.69
C VAL A 84 15.15 15.44 -0.69
N ALA A 85 16.00 16.37 -1.13
CA ALA A 85 17.47 16.21 -1.17
C ALA A 85 17.94 14.92 -1.89
N ASP A 86 17.15 14.40 -2.83
CA ASP A 86 17.42 13.15 -3.57
C ASP A 86 17.63 11.90 -2.71
N LYS A 87 17.22 11.98 -1.45
CA LYS A 87 17.42 10.91 -0.45
C LYS A 87 16.18 10.56 0.35
N PHE A 88 15.30 11.51 0.60
CA PHE A 88 14.12 11.30 1.42
C PHE A 88 12.87 11.37 0.56
N GLY A 89 12.25 10.22 0.36
CA GLY A 89 10.95 10.13 -0.29
C GLY A 89 9.83 10.15 0.74
N TYR A 90 8.71 10.75 0.41
CA TYR A 90 7.50 10.69 1.20
C TYR A 90 6.28 10.55 0.29
N GLU A 91 5.30 9.80 0.75
CA GLU A 91 4.01 9.56 0.13
C GLU A 91 2.97 9.57 1.25
N VAL A 92 1.97 10.43 1.17
CA VAL A 92 0.88 10.52 2.16
C VAL A 92 -0.42 10.72 1.42
N GLY A 93 -1.40 9.87 1.68
CA GLY A 93 -2.64 9.90 0.94
C GLY A 93 -3.87 9.51 1.73
N LEU A 94 -5.00 9.90 1.16
CA LEU A 94 -6.35 9.57 1.59
C LEU A 94 -7.00 8.73 0.51
N PHE A 95 -7.52 7.58 0.88
CA PHE A 95 -8.11 6.62 -0.04
C PHE A 95 -9.48 6.19 0.43
N ASN A 96 -10.26 5.63 -0.47
CA ASN A 96 -11.58 5.13 -0.13
C ASN A 96 -11.52 3.93 0.87
N GLY A 97 -10.45 3.15 0.85
CA GLY A 97 -10.20 2.05 1.78
C GLY A 97 -10.99 0.78 1.49
N THR A 98 -11.68 0.69 0.37
CA THR A 98 -12.42 -0.52 -0.02
C THR A 98 -11.57 -1.48 -0.85
N GLY A 99 -10.48 -1.01 -1.44
CA GLY A 99 -9.68 -1.79 -2.39
C GLY A 99 -10.47 -2.25 -3.62
N ALA A 100 -11.72 -1.81 -3.72
CA ALA A 100 -12.64 -2.23 -4.76
C ALA A 100 -12.57 -1.31 -5.97
N SER A 101 -13.04 -1.79 -7.09
CA SER A 101 -13.16 -0.99 -8.31
C SER A 101 -14.27 0.06 -8.23
N VAL A 102 -15.16 -0.07 -7.27
CA VAL A 102 -16.33 0.80 -7.09
C VAL A 102 -16.34 1.29 -5.66
N ASN A 103 -16.54 2.58 -5.48
CA ASN A 103 -16.86 3.14 -4.19
C ASN A 103 -18.24 2.61 -3.77
N THR A 104 -18.26 1.62 -2.90
CA THR A 104 -19.48 1.24 -2.22
C THR A 104 -19.77 2.32 -1.21
N ALA A 105 -20.78 3.11 -1.47
CA ALA A 105 -21.13 4.35 -0.77
C ALA A 105 -21.50 4.21 0.72
N SER A 106 -21.05 3.17 1.39
CA SER A 106 -21.40 2.87 2.77
C SER A 106 -20.43 3.45 3.80
N LYS A 107 -19.32 4.04 3.37
CA LYS A 107 -18.42 4.70 4.31
C LYS A 107 -18.95 6.08 4.66
N THR A 108 -19.54 6.17 5.83
CA THR A 108 -19.99 7.42 6.44
C THR A 108 -18.91 7.99 7.38
N MET A 109 -19.22 9.07 8.05
CA MET A 109 -18.39 9.56 9.15
C MET A 109 -18.40 8.56 10.30
N SER A 110 -17.25 8.32 10.92
CA SER A 110 -17.17 7.58 12.16
C SER A 110 -17.76 8.42 13.29
N ASP A 111 -18.72 7.87 14.03
CA ASP A 111 -19.37 8.60 15.11
C ASP A 111 -18.43 8.88 16.30
N ASP A 112 -17.49 7.98 16.54
CA ASP A 112 -16.55 8.09 17.68
C ASP A 112 -15.44 9.11 17.42
N TRP A 113 -14.97 9.25 16.19
CA TRP A 113 -13.76 10.03 15.87
C TRP A 113 -14.03 11.35 15.15
N HIS A 114 -15.23 11.57 14.70
CA HIS A 114 -15.62 12.73 13.90
C HIS A 114 -14.74 12.96 12.66
N ILE A 115 -14.09 11.89 12.18
CA ILE A 115 -13.26 11.91 10.98
C ILE A 115 -13.91 11.06 9.88
N PRO A 116 -13.69 11.39 8.62
CA PRO A 116 -14.20 10.59 7.51
C PRO A 116 -13.73 9.14 7.58
N SER A 117 -14.65 8.21 7.32
CA SER A 117 -14.35 6.78 7.21
C SER A 117 -13.57 6.51 5.92
N LEU A 118 -12.29 6.81 5.93
CA LEU A 118 -11.35 6.68 4.82
C LEU A 118 -10.13 5.84 5.25
N LEU A 119 -9.38 5.38 4.28
CA LEU A 119 -8.03 4.85 4.49
C LEU A 119 -7.03 6.00 4.46
N TYR A 120 -6.30 6.16 5.53
CA TYR A 120 -5.16 7.05 5.68
C TYR A 120 -3.91 6.22 5.52
N ALA A 121 -3.08 6.53 4.55
CA ALA A 121 -1.86 5.79 4.30
C ALA A 121 -0.67 6.72 4.09
N GLY A 122 0.50 6.28 4.52
CA GLY A 122 1.72 7.02 4.32
C GLY A 122 2.94 6.12 4.29
N ARG A 123 3.96 6.58 3.59
CA ARG A 123 5.24 5.91 3.42
C ARG A 123 6.37 6.93 3.43
N LEU A 124 7.42 6.63 4.17
CA LEU A 124 8.65 7.39 4.21
C LEU A 124 9.80 6.51 3.76
N THR A 125 10.67 7.03 2.92
CA THR A 125 11.85 6.29 2.46
C THR A 125 13.11 7.11 2.66
N TYR A 126 14.19 6.44 3.04
CA TYR A 126 15.53 7.00 3.11
C TYR A 126 16.47 6.25 2.18
N MET A 127 17.06 6.94 1.24
CA MET A 127 17.90 6.41 0.16
C MET A 127 19.27 7.10 0.18
N PRO A 128 20.19 6.72 1.08
CA PRO A 128 21.46 7.43 1.30
C PRO A 128 22.36 7.49 0.05
N LYS A 129 22.23 6.51 -0.84
CA LYS A 129 23.00 6.40 -2.09
C LYS A 129 22.20 6.82 -3.33
N GLY A 130 21.22 7.70 -3.16
CA GLY A 130 20.33 8.16 -4.22
C GLY A 130 19.18 7.17 -4.49
N VAL A 131 18.28 7.58 -5.37
CA VAL A 131 17.01 6.90 -5.61
C VAL A 131 17.21 5.43 -5.97
N MET A 132 16.48 4.54 -5.27
CA MET A 132 16.42 3.12 -5.59
C MET A 132 15.56 2.94 -6.85
N PRO A 133 15.98 2.14 -7.84
CA PRO A 133 15.13 1.78 -8.96
C PRO A 133 13.85 1.08 -8.50
N SER A 134 12.76 1.26 -9.24
CA SER A 134 11.51 0.54 -8.99
C SER A 134 11.64 -0.96 -9.27
N THR A 135 12.59 -1.34 -10.12
CA THR A 135 12.82 -2.73 -10.53
C THR A 135 13.54 -3.53 -9.45
N GLN A 136 13.07 -4.72 -9.17
CA GLN A 136 13.81 -5.69 -8.37
C GLN A 136 14.98 -6.27 -9.19
N GLY A 137 16.10 -6.47 -8.54
CA GLY A 137 17.33 -6.88 -9.22
C GLY A 137 18.05 -5.71 -9.90
N ASN A 138 18.93 -6.02 -10.83
CA ASN A 138 19.70 -5.03 -11.60
C ASN A 138 19.62 -5.30 -13.12
N PRO A 139 18.42 -5.26 -13.73
CA PRO A 139 18.26 -5.54 -15.17
C PRO A 139 18.98 -4.52 -16.04
N ASN A 140 19.10 -3.28 -15.57
CA ASN A 140 19.77 -2.20 -16.29
C ASN A 140 21.30 -2.17 -16.07
N ARG A 141 21.85 -3.14 -15.34
CA ARG A 141 23.29 -3.27 -15.05
C ARG A 141 23.89 -1.97 -14.48
N LEU A 142 23.19 -1.35 -13.56
CA LEU A 142 23.69 -0.17 -12.86
C LEU A 142 24.98 -0.55 -12.10
N ASN A 143 26.01 0.28 -12.26
CA ASN A 143 27.29 0.10 -11.56
C ASN A 143 27.32 0.81 -10.20
N GLU A 144 26.17 1.35 -9.79
CA GLU A 144 26.05 2.10 -8.56
C GLU A 144 25.38 1.26 -7.47
N ASP A 145 25.94 1.31 -6.28
CA ASP A 145 25.28 0.74 -5.10
C ASP A 145 24.07 1.60 -4.72
N LYS A 146 22.96 0.98 -4.42
CA LYS A 146 21.73 1.64 -3.93
C LYS A 146 21.26 0.97 -2.65
N ILE A 147 20.72 1.78 -1.73
CA ILE A 147 20.17 1.28 -0.46
C ILE A 147 18.89 2.07 -0.20
N LEU A 148 17.86 1.38 0.23
CA LEU A 148 16.58 1.92 0.65
C LEU A 148 16.24 1.40 2.04
N PHE A 149 15.84 2.30 2.90
CA PHE A 149 15.11 2.01 4.14
C PHE A 149 13.74 2.66 4.01
N GLY A 150 12.69 1.95 4.37
CA GLY A 150 11.33 2.44 4.30
C GLY A 150 10.54 2.14 5.57
N LEU A 151 9.60 3.03 5.85
CA LEU A 151 8.59 2.88 6.87
C LEU A 151 7.25 3.23 6.23
N SER A 152 6.33 2.29 6.27
CA SER A 152 4.97 2.50 5.78
C SER A 152 3.94 2.26 6.89
N GLY A 153 2.82 2.95 6.79
CA GLY A 153 1.74 2.80 7.75
C GLY A 153 0.40 3.15 7.13
N SER A 154 -0.65 2.53 7.64
CA SER A 154 -2.01 2.86 7.26
C SER A 154 -2.99 2.62 8.39
N ILE A 155 -4.06 3.43 8.41
CA ILE A 155 -5.22 3.27 9.28
C ILE A 155 -6.45 3.32 8.38
N ASN A 156 -7.20 2.24 8.32
CA ASN A 156 -8.48 2.21 7.63
C ASN A 156 -9.59 2.45 8.66
N VAL A 157 -10.16 3.65 8.63
CA VAL A 157 -11.24 4.06 9.51
C VAL A 157 -12.55 3.52 8.95
N GLU A 158 -13.23 2.70 9.72
CA GLU A 158 -14.50 2.09 9.33
C GLU A 158 -15.67 2.76 10.08
N SER A 159 -16.87 2.70 9.51
CA SER A 159 -18.06 3.14 10.23
C SER A 159 -18.44 2.13 11.32
N GLU A 160 -18.99 2.59 12.44
CA GLU A 160 -19.36 1.75 13.59
C GLU A 160 -20.23 0.54 13.25
N ASN A 161 -20.97 0.61 12.15
CA ASN A 161 -21.91 -0.44 11.77
C ASN A 161 -21.27 -1.62 11.03
N GLU A 162 -20.05 -1.49 10.54
CA GLU A 162 -19.50 -2.47 9.61
C GLU A 162 -18.26 -3.18 10.11
N SER A 163 -17.33 -2.49 10.74
CA SER A 163 -16.15 -3.11 11.33
C SER A 163 -15.29 -2.13 12.10
N THR A 164 -14.10 -2.51 12.36
CA THR A 164 -13.14 -1.79 13.18
C THR A 164 -12.06 -1.16 12.36
N ASN A 165 -11.37 -0.25 13.00
CA ASN A 165 -10.20 0.39 12.43
C ASN A 165 -9.07 -0.63 12.29
N ASP A 166 -8.62 -0.83 11.07
CA ASP A 166 -7.47 -1.66 10.76
C ASP A 166 -6.22 -0.79 10.74
N THR A 167 -5.23 -1.16 11.51
CA THR A 167 -3.92 -0.47 11.54
C THR A 167 -2.85 -1.38 10.99
N ARG A 168 -2.01 -0.85 10.11
CA ARG A 168 -0.89 -1.58 9.52
C ARG A 168 0.38 -0.76 9.59
N VAL A 169 1.49 -1.44 9.83
CA VAL A 169 2.84 -0.86 9.81
C VAL A 169 3.76 -1.79 9.03
N GLY A 170 4.60 -1.23 8.19
CA GLY A 170 5.59 -1.95 7.41
C GLY A 170 6.97 -1.35 7.56
N LEU A 171 7.98 -2.19 7.73
CA LEU A 171 9.39 -1.84 7.66
C LEU A 171 9.98 -2.44 6.39
N GLU A 172 10.76 -1.65 5.68
CA GLU A 172 11.26 -1.99 4.35
C GLU A 172 12.78 -1.80 4.30
N PHE A 173 13.44 -2.75 3.70
CA PHE A 173 14.85 -2.66 3.35
C PHE A 173 15.05 -3.20 1.94
N ALA A 174 15.82 -2.48 1.12
CA ALA A 174 16.29 -2.99 -0.16
C ALA A 174 17.72 -2.51 -0.41
N MET A 175 18.53 -3.37 -0.99
CA MET A 175 19.91 -3.09 -1.35
C MET A 175 20.21 -3.63 -2.75
N LEU A 176 20.81 -2.80 -3.55
CA LEU A 176 21.44 -3.18 -4.81
C LEU A 176 22.93 -2.93 -4.69
N LYS A 177 23.74 -3.97 -4.81
CA LYS A 177 25.20 -3.86 -4.77
C LYS A 177 25.82 -4.74 -5.86
N ASN A 178 26.44 -4.13 -6.84
CA ASN A 178 26.93 -4.81 -8.04
C ASN A 178 25.80 -5.60 -8.75
N LYS A 179 25.83 -6.91 -8.66
CA LYS A 179 24.86 -7.83 -9.25
C LYS A 179 23.91 -8.43 -8.20
N LEU A 180 24.13 -8.13 -6.93
CA LEU A 180 23.31 -8.63 -5.83
C LEU A 180 22.18 -7.67 -5.56
N TYR A 181 20.98 -8.18 -5.56
CA TYR A 181 19.79 -7.51 -5.02
C TYR A 181 19.35 -8.27 -3.77
N LEU A 182 19.09 -7.54 -2.72
CA LEU A 182 18.56 -8.07 -1.45
C LEU A 182 17.39 -7.17 -1.04
N ALA A 183 16.26 -7.77 -0.72
CA ALA A 183 15.13 -7.08 -0.13
C ALA A 183 14.61 -7.86 1.07
N ALA A 184 14.20 -7.12 2.09
CA ALA A 184 13.56 -7.67 3.28
C ALA A 184 12.50 -6.72 3.78
N GLU A 185 11.33 -7.23 4.11
CA GLU A 185 10.27 -6.43 4.69
C GLU A 185 9.61 -7.19 5.85
N ALA A 186 9.16 -6.42 6.84
CA ALA A 186 8.40 -6.93 7.98
C ALA A 186 7.13 -6.10 8.14
N TYR A 187 6.02 -6.76 8.48
CA TYR A 187 4.72 -6.16 8.57
C TYR A 187 4.01 -6.53 9.87
N TYR A 188 3.37 -5.56 10.45
CA TYR A 188 2.44 -5.74 11.55
C TYR A 188 1.08 -5.21 11.17
N MET A 189 0.03 -5.94 11.52
CA MET A 189 -1.34 -5.54 11.34
C MET A 189 -2.12 -5.81 12.62
N ASN A 190 -2.94 -4.87 13.02
CA ASN A 190 -3.96 -5.05 14.05
C ASN A 190 -5.34 -4.79 13.44
N VAL A 191 -6.22 -5.76 13.60
CA VAL A 191 -7.62 -5.71 13.16
C VAL A 191 -8.49 -5.89 14.37
N GLY A 192 -9.39 -4.99 14.59
CA GLY A 192 -10.42 -5.18 15.59
C GLY A 192 -11.75 -5.58 14.92
N PHE A 193 -12.64 -6.25 15.61
CA PHE A 193 -13.97 -6.62 15.15
C PHE A 193 -15.03 -5.83 15.93
N THR A 194 -16.05 -5.36 15.22
CA THR A 194 -17.04 -4.45 15.81
C THR A 194 -18.08 -5.14 16.68
N LYS A 195 -18.81 -4.27 17.40
CA LYS A 195 -20.04 -4.58 18.13
C LYS A 195 -21.08 -5.35 17.31
N ARG A 196 -21.14 -5.17 15.98
CA ARG A 196 -22.11 -5.88 15.12
C ARG A 196 -21.88 -7.39 15.09
N GLN A 197 -20.63 -7.82 15.18
CA GLN A 197 -20.29 -9.24 15.25
C GLN A 197 -20.27 -9.79 16.69
N LYS A 198 -20.55 -8.95 17.69
CA LYS A 198 -20.50 -9.29 19.13
C LYS A 198 -19.15 -9.85 19.59
N ILE A 199 -18.10 -9.58 18.84
CA ILE A 199 -16.74 -10.02 19.15
C ILE A 199 -15.95 -8.75 19.48
N ASN A 200 -15.71 -8.49 20.75
CA ASN A 200 -14.87 -7.38 21.21
C ASN A 200 -13.38 -7.79 21.24
N GLU A 201 -12.93 -8.47 20.22
CA GLU A 201 -11.56 -8.97 20.15
C GLU A 201 -10.81 -8.29 19.00
N SER A 202 -9.55 -7.98 19.23
CA SER A 202 -8.61 -7.55 18.19
C SER A 202 -7.65 -8.69 17.88
N TYR A 203 -7.31 -8.83 16.62
CA TYR A 203 -6.32 -9.80 16.16
C TYR A 203 -5.11 -9.09 15.59
N SER A 204 -3.93 -9.57 15.96
CA SER A 204 -2.68 -9.05 15.45
C SER A 204 -2.02 -10.09 14.56
N PHE A 205 -1.47 -9.61 13.44
CA PHE A 205 -0.74 -10.42 12.49
C PHE A 205 0.66 -9.86 12.31
N LEU A 206 1.63 -10.76 12.24
CA LEU A 206 3.01 -10.45 11.90
C LEU A 206 3.39 -11.24 10.66
N GLY A 207 4.00 -10.58 9.71
CA GLY A 207 4.48 -11.19 8.48
C GLY A 207 5.77 -10.54 7.99
N GLY A 208 6.44 -11.19 7.05
CA GLY A 208 7.64 -10.64 6.46
C GLY A 208 8.22 -11.58 5.41
N TYR A 209 9.25 -11.10 4.73
CA TYR A 209 10.01 -11.90 3.77
C TYR A 209 11.45 -11.38 3.65
N VAL A 210 12.30 -12.23 3.10
CA VAL A 210 13.65 -11.91 2.61
C VAL A 210 13.79 -12.52 1.22
N GLN A 211 14.32 -11.75 0.30
CA GLN A 211 14.51 -12.15 -1.09
C GLN A 211 15.91 -11.83 -1.56
#